data_45fb2287706567e906451cc843d1d8e4
#
_entry.id   45fb2287706567e906451cc843d1d8e4
#
_cell.length_a   1.000
_cell.length_b   1.000
_cell.length_c   1.000
_cell.angle_alpha   90.00
_cell.angle_beta   90.00
_cell.angle_gamma   90.00
#
_symmetry.space_group_name_H-M   'P 1'
#
loop_
_entity.id
_entity.type
_entity.pdbx_description
1 polymer ?
#
loop_
_entity_poly.entity_id
_entity_poly.type
_entity_poly.pdbx_seq_one_letter_code
_entity_poly.pdbx_strand_id
1 'polypeptide(L)'
;MLVTEYDVGPGAYGVAVAADGAVWTSLTGRGELARVGPDGQVSRIPLDTGQSRPMVLARGPDDAIWFSRGDGRIGRTDPDGTVSSVPVLTPAGSPYGLCAGPDRTLWYTLVTADRIGRISPDGGSEEFPLPAGSMPALITAGPDGALWCTLNQAGAIDRITPAGEITAYPLPTAGAAPVGIHAAGGAVWFAEIGAGQIGRISADGRIEEYPLPDRSCRPHAVAATPDGDCWATLWAASSVVRLDRDGGLAEEISFQPGSEPHGIALGPGGSVWVALETGSLAHLTP
;
A
#
# COMPACT_ATOMS: atom_id res chain seq x y z
N MET A 1 -20.09 7.08 8.53
CA MET A 1 -19.09 6.53 9.48
C MET A 1 -18.70 7.57 10.53
N LEU A 2 -18.31 7.15 11.76
CA LEU A 2 -17.70 8.02 12.75
C LEU A 2 -16.20 8.12 12.50
N VAL A 3 -15.61 9.33 12.62
CA VAL A 3 -14.17 9.56 12.43
C VAL A 3 -13.54 9.91 13.78
N THR A 4 -12.49 9.17 14.16
CA THR A 4 -11.65 9.46 15.33
C THR A 4 -10.21 9.61 14.86
N GLU A 5 -9.51 10.66 15.26
CA GLU A 5 -8.12 10.88 14.90
C GLU A 5 -7.18 10.65 16.08
N TYR A 6 -6.04 9.99 15.82
CA TYR A 6 -4.96 9.75 16.78
C TYR A 6 -3.73 10.54 16.33
N ASP A 7 -3.24 11.43 17.18
CA ASP A 7 -2.00 12.19 16.91
C ASP A 7 -0.79 11.23 16.97
N VAL A 8 -0.24 10.94 15.80
CA VAL A 8 0.95 10.10 15.63
C VAL A 8 2.19 10.91 15.27
N GLY A 9 2.03 12.21 14.98
CA GLY A 9 3.08 13.12 14.54
C GLY A 9 3.18 13.21 13.01
N PRO A 10 3.77 14.30 12.50
CA PRO A 10 3.78 14.65 11.08
C PRO A 10 4.52 13.63 10.22
N GLY A 11 4.07 13.50 8.97
CA GLY A 11 4.64 12.61 7.97
C GLY A 11 4.07 11.18 8.02
N ALA A 12 2.86 10.99 8.57
CA ALA A 12 2.17 9.70 8.53
C ALA A 12 1.88 9.31 7.07
N TYR A 13 2.36 8.12 6.65
CA TYR A 13 2.31 7.73 5.23
C TYR A 13 1.72 6.34 5.00
N GLY A 14 2.42 5.27 5.33
CA GLY A 14 1.93 3.90 5.20
C GLY A 14 1.10 3.48 6.41
N VAL A 15 0.17 2.55 6.23
CA VAL A 15 -0.64 1.97 7.30
C VAL A 15 -0.69 0.46 7.18
N ALA A 16 -0.54 -0.24 8.31
CA ALA A 16 -0.77 -1.68 8.38
C ALA A 16 -1.43 -2.05 9.72
N VAL A 17 -2.35 -3.01 9.68
CA VAL A 17 -3.00 -3.56 10.87
C VAL A 17 -2.33 -4.86 11.24
N ALA A 18 -1.80 -4.94 12.47
CA ALA A 18 -1.13 -6.12 13.01
C ALA A 18 -2.14 -7.19 13.49
N ALA A 19 -1.62 -8.39 13.74
CA ALA A 19 -2.45 -9.52 14.19
C ALA A 19 -3.11 -9.29 15.55
N ASP A 20 -2.50 -8.50 16.42
CA ASP A 20 -3.02 -8.10 17.73
C ASP A 20 -4.05 -6.97 17.67
N GLY A 21 -4.37 -6.48 16.46
CA GLY A 21 -5.28 -5.36 16.22
C GLY A 21 -4.64 -3.97 16.38
N ALA A 22 -3.36 -3.89 16.72
CA ALA A 22 -2.64 -2.63 16.70
C ALA A 22 -2.47 -2.10 15.29
N VAL A 23 -2.46 -0.78 15.13
CA VAL A 23 -2.29 -0.13 13.83
C VAL A 23 -0.95 0.60 13.80
N TRP A 24 -0.19 0.30 12.76
CA TRP A 24 1.14 0.85 12.55
C TRP A 24 1.13 1.85 11.39
N THR A 25 1.89 2.92 11.54
CA THR A 25 2.14 3.89 10.46
C THR A 25 3.61 4.30 10.42
N SER A 26 4.10 4.59 9.23
CA SER A 26 5.41 5.20 9.02
C SER A 26 5.33 6.71 9.21
N LEU A 27 6.36 7.29 9.83
CA LEU A 27 6.58 8.73 9.93
C LEU A 27 7.79 9.07 9.06
N THR A 28 7.55 9.24 7.77
CA THR A 28 8.58 9.24 6.72
C THR A 28 9.64 10.31 6.93
N GLY A 29 9.24 11.53 7.27
CA GLY A 29 10.16 12.66 7.51
C GLY A 29 10.95 12.59 8.82
N ARG A 30 10.59 11.65 9.72
CA ARG A 30 11.18 11.53 11.07
C ARG A 30 12.09 10.32 11.22
N GLY A 31 12.01 9.35 10.30
CA GLY A 31 12.70 8.08 10.47
C GLY A 31 12.15 7.26 11.63
N GLU A 32 10.86 7.31 11.88
CA GLU A 32 10.16 6.65 12.99
C GLU A 32 8.98 5.82 12.46
N LEU A 33 8.55 4.85 13.26
CA LEU A 33 7.23 4.24 13.16
C LEU A 33 6.36 4.73 14.33
N ALA A 34 5.06 4.80 14.12
CA ALA A 34 4.10 4.97 15.21
C ALA A 34 3.15 3.78 15.27
N ARG A 35 2.70 3.46 16.48
CA ARG A 35 1.77 2.37 16.76
C ARG A 35 0.63 2.89 17.61
N VAL A 36 -0.59 2.66 17.18
CA VAL A 36 -1.81 2.83 17.97
C VAL A 36 -2.22 1.46 18.48
N GLY A 37 -2.18 1.27 19.79
CA GLY A 37 -2.60 0.01 20.42
C GLY A 37 -4.11 -0.19 20.35
N PRO A 38 -4.60 -1.43 20.62
CA PRO A 38 -6.04 -1.70 20.70
C PRO A 38 -6.75 -0.90 21.82
N ASP A 39 -5.99 -0.42 22.80
CA ASP A 39 -6.42 0.48 23.87
C ASP A 39 -6.42 1.96 23.50
N GLY A 40 -6.04 2.28 22.24
CA GLY A 40 -5.90 3.65 21.73
C GLY A 40 -4.63 4.37 22.15
N GLN A 41 -3.71 3.72 22.90
CA GLN A 41 -2.45 4.34 23.28
C GLN A 41 -1.51 4.45 22.07
N VAL A 42 -0.92 5.64 21.90
CA VAL A 42 0.04 5.92 20.81
C VAL A 42 1.47 5.77 21.35
N SER A 43 2.29 5.01 20.66
CA SER A 43 3.73 4.89 20.91
C SER A 43 4.50 5.16 19.62
N ARG A 44 5.75 5.67 19.77
CA ARG A 44 6.65 5.93 18.63
C ARG A 44 7.93 5.14 18.82
N ILE A 45 8.42 4.58 17.73
CA ILE A 45 9.60 3.72 17.70
C ILE A 45 10.60 4.37 16.73
N PRO A 46 11.69 4.97 17.23
CA PRO A 46 12.73 5.49 16.38
C PRO A 46 13.46 4.36 15.67
N LEU A 47 13.77 4.56 14.39
CA LEU A 47 14.59 3.63 13.63
C LEU A 47 16.08 3.90 13.85
N ASP A 48 16.90 2.94 13.47
CA ASP A 48 18.36 2.93 13.66
C ASP A 48 19.10 4.14 13.05
N THR A 49 18.51 4.75 12.00
CA THR A 49 19.04 5.98 11.40
C THR A 49 17.92 6.97 11.09
N GLY A 50 18.15 8.27 11.29
CA GLY A 50 17.22 9.33 10.89
C GLY A 50 17.02 9.44 9.37
N GLN A 51 17.82 8.71 8.57
CA GLN A 51 17.72 8.67 7.12
C GLN A 51 16.97 7.44 6.60
N SER A 52 16.46 6.59 7.48
CA SER A 52 15.75 5.36 7.13
C SER A 52 14.49 5.61 6.29
N ARG A 53 13.82 6.76 6.46
CA ARG A 53 12.65 7.18 5.68
C ARG A 53 11.68 6.01 5.43
N PRO A 54 11.03 5.46 6.46
CA PRO A 54 10.07 4.38 6.29
C PRO A 54 8.88 4.88 5.46
N MET A 55 8.38 4.04 4.56
CA MET A 55 7.29 4.44 3.64
C MET A 55 6.10 3.48 3.74
N VAL A 56 6.01 2.49 2.88
CA VAL A 56 4.90 1.54 2.86
C VAL A 56 5.10 0.47 3.94
N LEU A 57 4.00 0.11 4.60
CA LEU A 57 3.96 -0.98 5.58
C LEU A 57 3.09 -2.11 5.07
N ALA A 58 3.44 -3.33 5.44
CA ALA A 58 2.62 -4.52 5.24
C ALA A 58 2.76 -5.48 6.42
N ARG A 59 1.70 -6.21 6.75
CA ARG A 59 1.81 -7.38 7.59
C ARG A 59 2.50 -8.49 6.80
N GLY A 60 3.61 -8.98 7.32
CA GLY A 60 4.39 -10.01 6.68
C GLY A 60 3.87 -11.43 6.89
N PRO A 61 4.50 -12.43 6.28
CA PRO A 61 4.11 -13.84 6.38
C PRO A 61 4.38 -14.45 7.76
N ASP A 62 5.08 -13.73 8.62
CA ASP A 62 5.43 -14.08 10.00
C ASP A 62 4.66 -13.25 11.04
N ASP A 63 3.59 -12.58 10.61
CA ASP A 63 2.75 -11.65 11.39
C ASP A 63 3.46 -10.38 11.90
N ALA A 64 4.77 -10.22 11.66
CA ALA A 64 5.48 -8.97 11.92
C ALA A 64 5.05 -7.87 10.94
N ILE A 65 5.33 -6.62 11.30
CA ILE A 65 5.15 -5.50 10.38
C ILE A 65 6.46 -5.28 9.62
N TRP A 66 6.37 -5.39 8.31
CA TRP A 66 7.46 -5.11 7.39
C TRP A 66 7.26 -3.76 6.75
N PHE A 67 8.35 -3.06 6.43
CA PHE A 67 8.28 -1.73 5.84
C PHE A 67 9.45 -1.44 4.90
N SER A 68 9.15 -0.69 3.85
CA SER A 68 10.17 -0.20 2.93
C SER A 68 10.91 1.01 3.53
N ARG A 69 12.20 1.14 3.21
CA ARG A 69 13.08 2.18 3.72
C ARG A 69 13.79 2.90 2.57
N GLY A 70 13.87 4.23 2.67
CA GLY A 70 14.53 5.06 1.65
C GLY A 70 16.05 4.88 1.58
N ASP A 71 16.65 4.17 2.53
CA ASP A 71 18.09 3.84 2.57
C ASP A 71 18.44 2.50 1.88
N GLY A 72 17.53 1.94 1.05
CA GLY A 72 17.77 0.71 0.29
C GLY A 72 17.66 -0.57 1.14
N ARG A 73 16.84 -0.55 2.16
CA ARG A 73 16.60 -1.67 3.07
C ARG A 73 15.12 -2.00 3.17
N ILE A 74 14.82 -3.21 3.58
CA ILE A 74 13.51 -3.62 4.06
C ILE A 74 13.61 -3.78 5.58
N GLY A 75 12.79 -3.02 6.29
CA GLY A 75 12.69 -3.08 7.75
C GLY A 75 11.62 -4.08 8.20
N ARG A 76 11.78 -4.57 9.41
CA ARG A 76 10.84 -5.47 10.09
C ARG A 76 10.76 -5.07 11.56
N THR A 77 9.57 -5.04 12.11
CA THR A 77 9.36 -4.82 13.54
C THR A 77 8.47 -5.90 14.13
N ASP A 78 8.92 -6.47 15.24
CA ASP A 78 8.15 -7.41 16.04
C ASP A 78 7.07 -6.66 16.87
N PRO A 79 6.06 -7.37 17.40
CA PRO A 79 5.01 -6.75 18.23
C PRO A 79 5.52 -6.01 19.46
N ASP A 80 6.69 -6.39 19.99
CA ASP A 80 7.35 -5.74 21.13
C ASP A 80 8.10 -4.45 20.76
N GLY A 81 8.14 -4.10 19.45
CA GLY A 81 8.83 -2.92 18.93
C GLY A 81 10.31 -3.14 18.58
N THR A 82 10.82 -4.37 18.69
CA THR A 82 12.17 -4.70 18.23
C THR A 82 12.27 -4.55 16.72
N VAL A 83 13.21 -3.72 16.24
CA VAL A 83 13.40 -3.42 14.83
C VAL A 83 14.65 -4.12 14.29
N SER A 84 14.48 -4.72 13.12
CA SER A 84 15.57 -5.28 12.31
C SER A 84 15.45 -4.84 10.85
N SER A 85 16.47 -5.05 10.03
CA SER A 85 16.39 -4.73 8.61
C SER A 85 17.38 -5.53 7.78
N VAL A 86 17.02 -5.78 6.50
CA VAL A 86 17.88 -6.45 5.52
C VAL A 86 18.09 -5.55 4.31
N PRO A 87 19.29 -5.50 3.71
CA PRO A 87 19.52 -4.74 2.48
C PRO A 87 18.82 -5.42 1.30
N VAL A 88 18.34 -4.64 0.32
CA VAL A 88 17.94 -5.18 -0.98
C VAL A 88 19.17 -5.52 -1.82
N LEU A 89 19.04 -6.42 -2.82
CA LEU A 89 20.17 -6.84 -3.65
C LEU A 89 20.65 -5.71 -4.58
N THR A 90 19.73 -4.85 -5.04
CA THR A 90 20.04 -3.65 -5.83
C THR A 90 20.01 -2.41 -4.94
N PRO A 91 21.16 -1.95 -4.40
CA PRO A 91 21.20 -0.94 -3.32
C PRO A 91 20.53 0.41 -3.63
N ALA A 92 20.54 0.84 -4.89
CA ALA A 92 19.90 2.09 -5.33
C ALA A 92 18.46 1.88 -5.82
N GLY A 93 17.84 0.71 -5.55
CA GLY A 93 16.56 0.32 -6.13
C GLY A 93 15.34 1.02 -5.54
N SER A 94 15.47 1.74 -4.44
CA SER A 94 14.36 2.42 -3.75
C SER A 94 13.18 1.48 -3.47
N PRO A 95 13.26 0.58 -2.49
CA PRO A 95 12.16 -0.30 -2.14
C PRO A 95 10.93 0.51 -1.73
N TYR A 96 9.73 0.09 -2.19
CA TYR A 96 8.51 0.85 -1.96
C TYR A 96 7.32 -0.04 -1.58
N GLY A 97 6.66 -0.71 -2.52
CA GLY A 97 5.54 -1.61 -2.25
C GLY A 97 5.97 -2.90 -1.56
N LEU A 98 5.13 -3.43 -0.68
CA LEU A 98 5.37 -4.65 0.08
C LEU A 98 4.08 -5.47 0.19
N CYS A 99 4.17 -6.79 0.11
CA CYS A 99 3.09 -7.69 0.49
C CYS A 99 3.62 -9.07 0.91
N ALA A 100 2.84 -9.77 1.73
CA ALA A 100 3.04 -11.20 1.96
C ALA A 100 2.62 -11.98 0.72
N GLY A 101 3.48 -12.84 0.22
CA GLY A 101 3.22 -13.75 -0.88
C GLY A 101 2.52 -15.04 -0.43
N PRO A 102 1.96 -15.82 -1.38
CA PRO A 102 1.22 -17.04 -1.08
C PRO A 102 2.08 -18.18 -0.52
N ASP A 103 3.39 -18.12 -0.72
CA ASP A 103 4.39 -19.11 -0.32
C ASP A 103 5.15 -18.72 0.98
N ARG A 104 4.57 -17.81 1.76
CA ARG A 104 5.17 -17.23 2.97
C ARG A 104 6.44 -16.43 2.70
N THR A 105 6.64 -15.96 1.47
CA THR A 105 7.68 -14.99 1.12
C THR A 105 7.17 -13.57 1.34
N LEU A 106 8.07 -12.63 1.57
CA LEU A 106 7.78 -11.20 1.46
C LEU A 106 8.17 -10.73 0.07
N TRP A 107 7.24 -10.11 -0.65
CA TRP A 107 7.50 -9.51 -1.95
C TRP A 107 7.59 -7.99 -1.84
N TYR A 108 8.45 -7.37 -2.65
CA TYR A 108 8.66 -5.92 -2.66
C TYR A 108 8.97 -5.39 -4.06
N THR A 109 8.69 -4.11 -4.27
CA THR A 109 9.03 -3.40 -5.51
C THR A 109 10.28 -2.55 -5.32
N LEU A 110 11.06 -2.38 -6.40
CA LEU A 110 12.20 -1.47 -6.48
C LEU A 110 11.94 -0.42 -7.56
N VAL A 111 11.41 0.73 -7.14
CA VAL A 111 10.83 1.77 -8.03
C VAL A 111 11.83 2.29 -9.05
N THR A 112 13.07 2.56 -8.62
CA THR A 112 14.11 3.17 -9.47
C THR A 112 14.96 2.16 -10.22
N ALA A 113 14.80 0.86 -9.93
CA ALA A 113 15.56 -0.21 -10.56
C ALA A 113 14.74 -1.05 -11.54
N ASP A 114 13.44 -0.76 -11.70
CA ASP A 114 12.52 -1.56 -12.51
C ASP A 114 12.62 -3.05 -12.17
N ARG A 115 12.48 -3.38 -10.86
CA ARG A 115 12.57 -4.74 -10.35
C ARG A 115 11.48 -5.05 -9.34
N ILE A 116 11.20 -6.31 -9.20
CA ILE A 116 10.44 -6.89 -8.08
C ILE A 116 11.37 -7.83 -7.33
N GLY A 117 11.36 -7.77 -6.01
CA GLY A 117 12.15 -8.65 -5.18
C GLY A 117 11.30 -9.51 -4.26
N ARG A 118 11.88 -10.60 -3.77
CA ARG A 118 11.30 -11.42 -2.70
C ARG A 118 12.35 -11.80 -1.66
N ILE A 119 11.88 -11.96 -0.43
CA ILE A 119 12.65 -12.47 0.70
C ILE A 119 11.94 -13.75 1.17
N SER A 120 12.65 -14.87 1.13
CA SER A 120 12.15 -16.17 1.59
C SER A 120 12.26 -16.33 3.11
N PRO A 121 11.50 -17.26 3.73
CA PRO A 121 11.52 -17.47 5.19
C PRO A 121 12.89 -17.82 5.78
N ASP A 122 13.79 -18.38 4.97
CA ASP A 122 15.18 -18.71 5.35
C ASP A 122 16.13 -17.50 5.21
N GLY A 123 15.62 -16.32 4.79
CA GLY A 123 16.37 -15.09 4.60
C GLY A 123 17.03 -14.95 3.23
N GLY A 124 16.84 -15.91 2.31
CA GLY A 124 17.28 -15.79 0.92
C GLY A 124 16.54 -14.65 0.20
N SER A 125 17.26 -13.92 -0.67
CA SER A 125 16.69 -12.83 -1.46
C SER A 125 16.90 -13.09 -2.94
N GLU A 126 15.91 -12.70 -3.75
CA GLU A 126 15.95 -12.80 -5.21
C GLU A 126 15.26 -11.59 -5.83
N GLU A 127 15.70 -11.16 -7.01
CA GLU A 127 15.11 -10.03 -7.73
C GLU A 127 14.86 -10.38 -9.20
N PHE A 128 13.67 -10.00 -9.70
CA PHE A 128 13.20 -10.22 -11.06
C PHE A 128 13.18 -8.88 -11.82
N PRO A 129 13.85 -8.79 -12.98
CA PRO A 129 13.84 -7.57 -13.78
C PRO A 129 12.49 -7.38 -14.48
N LEU A 130 12.05 -6.13 -14.55
CA LEU A 130 10.95 -5.64 -15.38
C LEU A 130 11.51 -4.89 -16.60
N PRO A 131 10.68 -4.61 -17.62
CA PRO A 131 11.08 -3.71 -18.70
C PRO A 131 11.54 -2.34 -18.20
N ALA A 132 12.53 -1.76 -18.84
CA ALA A 132 13.05 -0.44 -18.46
C ALA A 132 11.95 0.64 -18.55
N GLY A 133 11.88 1.51 -17.54
CA GLY A 133 10.85 2.54 -17.41
C GLY A 133 9.52 2.05 -16.87
N SER A 134 9.47 0.86 -16.28
CA SER A 134 8.25 0.32 -15.64
C SER A 134 7.83 1.12 -14.41
N MET A 135 8.78 1.49 -13.55
CA MET A 135 8.52 2.17 -12.27
C MET A 135 7.48 1.42 -11.43
N PRO A 136 7.79 0.19 -10.94
CA PRO A 136 6.86 -0.59 -10.15
C PRO A 136 6.55 0.12 -8.82
N ALA A 137 5.26 0.37 -8.54
CA ALA A 137 4.85 1.08 -7.33
C ALA A 137 4.39 0.12 -6.23
N LEU A 138 3.12 -0.21 -6.11
CA LEU A 138 2.64 -1.13 -5.08
C LEU A 138 2.42 -2.54 -5.64
N ILE A 139 2.42 -3.53 -4.73
CA ILE A 139 2.27 -4.95 -5.03
C ILE A 139 1.31 -5.60 -4.03
N THR A 140 0.53 -6.56 -4.48
CA THR A 140 -0.43 -7.32 -3.65
C THR A 140 -0.47 -8.79 -4.08
N ALA A 141 -0.80 -9.68 -3.16
CA ALA A 141 -1.13 -11.06 -3.50
C ALA A 141 -2.55 -11.13 -4.07
N GLY A 142 -2.70 -11.71 -5.25
CA GLY A 142 -3.97 -11.85 -5.93
C GLY A 142 -4.78 -13.07 -5.49
N PRO A 143 -6.08 -13.13 -5.86
CA PRO A 143 -6.97 -14.23 -5.52
C PRO A 143 -6.62 -15.54 -6.26
N ASP A 144 -5.80 -15.45 -7.29
CA ASP A 144 -5.34 -16.54 -8.14
C ASP A 144 -3.98 -17.13 -7.72
N GLY A 145 -3.45 -16.71 -6.57
CA GLY A 145 -2.15 -17.15 -6.05
C GLY A 145 -0.93 -16.52 -6.76
N ALA A 146 -1.14 -15.53 -7.62
CA ALA A 146 -0.08 -14.71 -8.21
C ALA A 146 0.06 -13.38 -7.44
N LEU A 147 1.15 -12.66 -7.72
CA LEU A 147 1.35 -11.29 -7.28
C LEU A 147 0.86 -10.35 -8.38
N TRP A 148 0.33 -9.19 -7.99
CA TRP A 148 -0.12 -8.16 -8.90
C TRP A 148 0.53 -6.84 -8.53
N CYS A 149 1.11 -6.14 -9.51
CA CYS A 149 1.92 -4.95 -9.31
C CYS A 149 1.49 -3.83 -10.24
N THR A 150 1.40 -2.61 -9.72
CA THR A 150 1.20 -1.41 -10.54
C THR A 150 2.53 -0.95 -11.14
N LEU A 151 2.54 -0.70 -12.45
CA LEU A 151 3.67 -0.09 -13.16
C LEU A 151 3.31 1.36 -13.50
N ASN A 152 3.74 2.28 -12.63
CA ASN A 152 3.30 3.67 -12.66
C ASN A 152 3.65 4.36 -13.98
N GLN A 153 4.90 4.27 -14.43
CA GLN A 153 5.35 4.96 -15.64
C GLN A 153 4.97 4.20 -16.92
N ALA A 154 4.93 2.87 -16.87
CA ALA A 154 4.49 2.07 -18.01
C ALA A 154 2.97 2.13 -18.23
N GLY A 155 2.18 2.57 -17.25
CA GLY A 155 0.71 2.58 -17.35
C GLY A 155 0.13 1.19 -17.50
N ALA A 156 0.56 0.23 -16.68
CA ALA A 156 0.16 -1.16 -16.76
C ALA A 156 0.00 -1.80 -15.38
N ILE A 157 -0.65 -2.94 -15.33
CA ILE A 157 -0.67 -3.86 -14.20
C ILE A 157 0.08 -5.12 -14.62
N ASP A 158 1.08 -5.54 -13.84
CA ASP A 158 1.76 -6.81 -14.03
C ASP A 158 1.23 -7.87 -13.08
N ARG A 159 1.03 -9.07 -13.62
CA ARG A 159 0.76 -10.29 -12.88
C ARG A 159 2.02 -11.15 -12.88
N ILE A 160 2.49 -11.52 -11.68
CA ILE A 160 3.74 -12.25 -11.49
C ILE A 160 3.43 -13.57 -10.79
N THR A 161 3.79 -14.71 -11.40
CA THR A 161 3.69 -16.00 -10.73
C THR A 161 4.77 -16.13 -9.65
N PRO A 162 4.60 -16.99 -8.62
CA PRO A 162 5.67 -17.30 -7.66
C PRO A 162 6.97 -17.82 -8.31
N ALA A 163 6.89 -18.34 -9.54
CA ALA A 163 8.06 -18.75 -10.33
C ALA A 163 8.77 -17.58 -11.04
N GLY A 164 8.22 -16.35 -10.97
CA GLY A 164 8.78 -15.16 -11.60
C GLY A 164 8.32 -14.93 -13.05
N GLU A 165 7.31 -15.66 -13.54
CA GLU A 165 6.74 -15.42 -14.86
C GLU A 165 5.84 -14.18 -14.81
N ILE A 166 6.05 -13.24 -15.74
CA ILE A 166 5.37 -11.93 -15.77
C ILE A 166 4.43 -11.85 -16.97
N THR A 167 3.20 -11.39 -16.71
CA THR A 167 2.21 -11.06 -17.73
C THR A 167 1.77 -9.61 -17.52
N ALA A 168 1.95 -8.76 -18.53
CA ALA A 168 1.59 -7.35 -18.48
C ALA A 168 0.18 -7.09 -19.06
N TYR A 169 -0.58 -6.24 -18.38
CA TYR A 169 -1.89 -5.76 -18.78
C TYR A 169 -1.86 -4.23 -18.92
N PRO A 170 -1.65 -3.69 -20.13
CA PRO A 170 -1.68 -2.24 -20.36
C PRO A 170 -3.04 -1.65 -20.00
N LEU A 171 -3.04 -0.50 -19.34
CA LEU A 171 -4.26 0.21 -18.97
C LEU A 171 -4.90 0.89 -20.19
N PRO A 172 -6.23 0.89 -20.30
CA PRO A 172 -6.94 1.57 -21.38
C PRO A 172 -6.70 3.08 -21.42
N THR A 173 -6.66 3.72 -20.24
CA THR A 173 -6.45 5.17 -20.13
C THR A 173 -4.96 5.52 -20.20
N ALA A 174 -4.57 6.27 -21.24
CA ALA A 174 -3.20 6.77 -21.39
C ALA A 174 -2.84 7.74 -20.26
N GLY A 175 -1.64 7.60 -19.69
CA GLY A 175 -1.17 8.44 -18.58
C GLY A 175 -1.88 8.16 -17.25
N ALA A 176 -2.52 7.02 -17.09
CA ALA A 176 -3.22 6.59 -15.87
C ALA A 176 -2.32 6.60 -14.63
N ALA A 177 -1.03 6.31 -14.77
CA ALA A 177 -0.02 6.30 -13.71
C ALA A 177 -0.52 5.52 -12.46
N PRO A 178 -0.75 4.20 -12.55
CA PRO A 178 -1.29 3.43 -11.43
C PRO A 178 -0.33 3.39 -10.24
N VAL A 179 -0.85 3.49 -8.99
CA VAL A 179 -0.06 3.50 -7.76
C VAL A 179 -0.56 2.46 -6.78
N GLY A 180 -1.65 2.75 -6.07
CA GLY A 180 -2.25 1.86 -5.07
C GLY A 180 -2.80 0.60 -5.71
N ILE A 181 -2.64 -0.56 -5.05
CA ILE A 181 -3.22 -1.83 -5.50
C ILE A 181 -3.55 -2.70 -4.29
N HIS A 182 -4.72 -3.34 -4.31
CA HIS A 182 -5.12 -4.29 -3.28
C HIS A 182 -6.12 -5.30 -3.84
N ALA A 183 -5.96 -6.56 -3.43
CA ALA A 183 -6.82 -7.66 -3.88
C ALA A 183 -7.75 -8.13 -2.77
N ALA A 184 -9.04 -8.19 -3.05
CA ALA A 184 -10.06 -8.84 -2.23
C ALA A 184 -11.33 -9.09 -3.04
N GLY A 185 -12.25 -9.90 -2.52
CA GLY A 185 -13.54 -10.15 -3.18
C GLY A 185 -13.43 -10.78 -4.58
N GLY A 186 -12.31 -11.45 -4.89
CA GLY A 186 -12.08 -12.09 -6.19
C GLY A 186 -11.57 -11.16 -7.30
N ALA A 187 -11.26 -9.89 -6.99
CA ALA A 187 -10.74 -8.90 -7.92
C ALA A 187 -9.52 -8.18 -7.35
N VAL A 188 -8.80 -7.48 -8.23
CA VAL A 188 -7.68 -6.61 -7.88
C VAL A 188 -8.06 -5.18 -8.22
N TRP A 189 -8.13 -4.32 -7.22
CA TRP A 189 -8.42 -2.90 -7.35
C TRP A 189 -7.13 -2.08 -7.35
N PHE A 190 -7.11 -0.98 -8.10
CA PHE A 190 -5.95 -0.10 -8.18
C PHE A 190 -6.35 1.37 -8.36
N ALA A 191 -5.50 2.28 -7.89
CA ALA A 191 -5.68 3.71 -8.03
C ALA A 191 -4.90 4.24 -9.23
N GLU A 192 -5.52 5.01 -10.10
CA GLU A 192 -4.93 5.68 -11.24
C GLU A 192 -4.76 7.18 -10.96
N ILE A 193 -3.64 7.51 -10.30
CA ILE A 193 -3.38 8.86 -9.79
C ILE A 193 -3.31 9.92 -10.89
N GLY A 194 -2.81 9.54 -12.08
CA GLY A 194 -2.71 10.44 -13.23
C GLY A 194 -4.03 10.70 -13.93
N ALA A 195 -5.00 9.79 -13.78
CA ALA A 195 -6.28 9.86 -14.46
C ALA A 195 -7.47 10.22 -13.53
N GLY A 196 -7.26 10.27 -12.21
CA GLY A 196 -8.32 10.59 -11.23
C GLY A 196 -9.45 9.55 -11.26
N GLN A 197 -9.09 8.27 -11.30
CA GLN A 197 -10.06 7.18 -11.35
C GLN A 197 -9.55 5.95 -10.59
N ILE A 198 -10.45 5.02 -10.32
CA ILE A 198 -10.14 3.73 -9.73
C ILE A 198 -10.30 2.66 -10.80
N GLY A 199 -9.35 1.74 -10.90
CA GLY A 199 -9.44 0.60 -11.80
C GLY A 199 -9.67 -0.70 -11.05
N ARG A 200 -10.21 -1.69 -11.77
CA ARG A 200 -10.37 -3.07 -11.32
C ARG A 200 -9.93 -4.01 -12.41
N ILE A 201 -9.15 -5.03 -12.04
CA ILE A 201 -8.76 -6.10 -12.97
C ILE A 201 -9.17 -7.45 -12.38
N SER A 202 -9.78 -8.30 -13.18
CA SER A 202 -10.09 -9.68 -12.84
C SER A 202 -8.92 -10.62 -13.16
N ALA A 203 -8.95 -11.84 -12.61
CA ALA A 203 -7.87 -12.82 -12.80
C ALA A 203 -7.64 -13.22 -14.26
N ASP A 204 -8.65 -13.06 -15.13
CA ASP A 204 -8.57 -13.29 -16.59
C ASP A 204 -8.06 -12.08 -17.38
N GLY A 205 -7.71 -10.98 -16.68
CA GLY A 205 -7.10 -9.78 -17.25
C GLY A 205 -8.11 -8.76 -17.80
N ARG A 206 -9.40 -8.90 -17.53
CA ARG A 206 -10.39 -7.88 -17.89
C ARG A 206 -10.26 -6.66 -16.98
N ILE A 207 -10.03 -5.49 -17.58
CA ILE A 207 -9.90 -4.20 -16.89
C ILE A 207 -11.20 -3.40 -17.01
N GLU A 208 -11.62 -2.81 -15.89
CA GLU A 208 -12.70 -1.83 -15.80
C GLU A 208 -12.17 -0.60 -15.08
N GLU A 209 -12.51 0.59 -15.59
CA GLU A 209 -12.06 1.87 -15.05
C GLU A 209 -13.28 2.70 -14.61
N TYR A 210 -13.24 3.25 -13.41
CA TYR A 210 -14.32 4.01 -12.77
C TYR A 210 -13.88 5.45 -12.51
N PRO A 211 -14.24 6.40 -13.39
CA PRO A 211 -13.93 7.81 -13.23
C PRO A 211 -14.53 8.40 -11.95
N LEU A 212 -13.71 9.08 -11.15
CA LEU A 212 -14.20 9.82 -9.98
C LEU A 212 -14.77 11.17 -10.42
N PRO A 213 -15.74 11.75 -9.65
CA PRO A 213 -16.37 13.03 -10.00
C PRO A 213 -15.36 14.18 -10.15
N ASP A 214 -14.38 14.27 -9.25
CA ASP A 214 -13.24 15.17 -9.39
C ASP A 214 -12.03 14.40 -9.93
N ARG A 215 -11.69 14.65 -11.20
CA ARG A 215 -10.55 14.01 -11.88
C ARG A 215 -9.19 14.53 -11.38
N SER A 216 -9.16 15.62 -10.63
CA SER A 216 -7.95 16.19 -10.03
C SER A 216 -7.67 15.66 -8.62
N CYS A 217 -8.52 14.82 -8.08
CA CYS A 217 -8.48 14.30 -6.69
C CYS A 217 -7.25 13.47 -6.35
N ARG A 218 -6.53 12.95 -7.35
CA ARG A 218 -5.32 12.12 -7.22
C ARG A 218 -5.50 10.93 -6.27
N PRO A 219 -6.24 9.89 -6.66
CA PRO A 219 -6.37 8.68 -5.85
C PRO A 219 -5.00 8.03 -5.65
N HIS A 220 -4.66 7.65 -4.40
CA HIS A 220 -3.32 7.20 -4.06
C HIS A 220 -3.27 5.74 -3.59
N ALA A 221 -3.95 5.39 -2.52
CA ALA A 221 -3.99 4.03 -2.01
C ALA A 221 -5.40 3.46 -2.06
N VAL A 222 -5.51 2.15 -2.14
CA VAL A 222 -6.80 1.42 -2.15
C VAL A 222 -6.79 0.30 -1.12
N ALA A 223 -7.98 0.01 -0.57
CA ALA A 223 -8.24 -1.12 0.32
C ALA A 223 -9.55 -1.80 -0.08
N ALA A 224 -9.44 -2.92 -0.78
CA ALA A 224 -10.59 -3.72 -1.18
C ALA A 224 -11.14 -4.53 -0.03
N THR A 225 -12.46 -4.58 0.13
CA THR A 225 -13.13 -5.37 1.16
C THR A 225 -13.42 -6.79 0.70
N PRO A 226 -13.60 -7.76 1.63
CA PRO A 226 -13.99 -9.11 1.26
C PRO A 226 -15.30 -9.21 0.46
N ASP A 227 -16.21 -8.24 0.65
CA ASP A 227 -17.49 -8.15 -0.05
C ASP A 227 -17.37 -7.57 -1.47
N GLY A 228 -16.18 -7.11 -1.84
CA GLY A 228 -15.85 -6.60 -3.17
C GLY A 228 -15.89 -5.09 -3.33
N ASP A 229 -16.25 -4.32 -2.29
CA ASP A 229 -16.15 -2.86 -2.30
C ASP A 229 -14.68 -2.42 -2.26
N CYS A 230 -14.42 -1.17 -2.61
CA CYS A 230 -13.07 -0.59 -2.60
C CYS A 230 -13.07 0.79 -1.92
N TRP A 231 -12.28 0.93 -0.87
CA TRP A 231 -11.91 2.23 -0.31
C TRP A 231 -10.70 2.80 -1.03
N ALA A 232 -10.67 4.11 -1.25
CA ALA A 232 -9.54 4.81 -1.84
C ALA A 232 -9.27 6.13 -1.16
N THR A 233 -8.00 6.45 -0.93
CA THR A 233 -7.56 7.78 -0.49
C THR A 233 -7.47 8.71 -1.69
N LEU A 234 -7.97 9.94 -1.52
CA LEU A 234 -7.90 11.00 -2.51
C LEU A 234 -6.96 12.10 -2.00
N TRP A 235 -5.69 11.95 -2.32
CA TRP A 235 -4.60 12.77 -1.77
C TRP A 235 -4.82 14.27 -1.95
N ALA A 236 -5.14 14.72 -3.17
CA ALA A 236 -5.32 16.14 -3.46
C ALA A 236 -6.68 16.68 -3.00
N ALA A 237 -7.66 15.82 -2.75
CA ALA A 237 -9.00 16.21 -2.29
C ALA A 237 -9.15 16.18 -0.76
N SER A 238 -8.14 15.71 -0.01
CA SER A 238 -8.21 15.53 1.44
C SER A 238 -9.44 14.71 1.86
N SER A 239 -9.73 13.64 1.14
CA SER A 239 -10.89 12.77 1.41
C SER A 239 -10.57 11.29 1.16
N VAL A 240 -11.47 10.42 1.58
CA VAL A 240 -11.53 9.02 1.18
C VAL A 240 -12.88 8.73 0.57
N VAL A 241 -12.90 7.82 -0.39
CA VAL A 241 -14.14 7.36 -1.02
C VAL A 241 -14.28 5.85 -0.88
N ARG A 242 -15.54 5.37 -0.90
CA ARG A 242 -15.85 3.96 -1.07
C ARG A 242 -16.64 3.78 -2.37
N LEU A 243 -16.12 2.94 -3.23
CA LEU A 243 -16.84 2.42 -4.38
C LEU A 243 -17.45 1.07 -4.02
N ASP A 244 -18.68 0.82 -4.47
CA ASP A 244 -19.27 -0.50 -4.38
C ASP A 244 -18.62 -1.48 -5.37
N ARG A 245 -18.96 -2.75 -5.25
CA ARG A 245 -18.42 -3.82 -6.12
C ARG A 245 -18.63 -3.59 -7.62
N ASP A 246 -19.59 -2.77 -8.00
CA ASP A 246 -19.93 -2.45 -9.39
C ASP A 246 -19.28 -1.14 -9.85
N GLY A 247 -18.47 -0.50 -8.99
CA GLY A 247 -17.72 0.73 -9.24
C GLY A 247 -18.52 2.02 -8.99
N GLY A 248 -19.74 1.90 -8.45
CA GLY A 248 -20.55 3.06 -8.04
C GLY A 248 -19.96 3.76 -6.81
N LEU A 249 -19.91 5.10 -6.81
CA LEU A 249 -19.52 5.89 -5.65
C LEU A 249 -20.59 5.77 -4.56
N ALA A 250 -20.27 5.04 -3.48
CA ALA A 250 -21.20 4.76 -2.38
C ALA A 250 -21.05 5.72 -1.20
N GLU A 251 -19.85 6.24 -0.95
CA GLU A 251 -19.57 7.11 0.21
C GLU A 251 -18.34 7.97 -0.06
N GLU A 252 -18.34 9.18 0.49
CA GLU A 252 -17.18 10.07 0.56
C GLU A 252 -17.08 10.68 1.95
N ILE A 253 -15.89 10.69 2.55
CA ILE A 253 -15.59 11.26 3.86
C ILE A 253 -14.44 12.24 3.70
N SER A 254 -14.71 13.51 3.99
CA SER A 254 -13.73 14.60 3.92
C SER A 254 -12.99 14.77 5.24
N PHE A 255 -11.70 15.04 5.16
CA PHE A 255 -10.84 15.46 6.27
C PHE A 255 -10.60 16.99 6.21
N GLN A 256 -9.78 17.49 7.12
CA GLN A 256 -9.34 18.87 7.05
C GLN A 256 -8.60 19.15 5.73
N PRO A 257 -8.86 20.28 5.06
CA PRO A 257 -8.12 20.63 3.84
C PRO A 257 -6.61 20.61 4.04
N GLY A 258 -5.89 19.97 3.12
CA GLY A 258 -4.43 19.79 3.19
C GLY A 258 -3.98 18.64 4.08
N SER A 259 -4.87 17.75 4.52
CA SER A 259 -4.50 16.56 5.32
C SER A 259 -3.76 15.49 4.53
N GLU A 260 -3.85 15.51 3.20
CA GLU A 260 -3.09 14.63 2.30
C GLU A 260 -3.14 13.14 2.71
N PRO A 261 -4.31 12.47 2.57
CA PRO A 261 -4.45 11.06 2.93
C PRO A 261 -3.63 10.17 1.99
N HIS A 262 -2.72 9.36 2.55
CA HIS A 262 -1.86 8.44 1.80
C HIS A 262 -2.27 6.99 1.98
N GLY A 263 -1.71 6.31 2.97
CA GLY A 263 -1.95 4.89 3.23
C GLY A 263 -3.36 4.64 3.79
N ILE A 264 -3.90 3.47 3.45
CA ILE A 264 -5.20 3.01 3.94
C ILE A 264 -5.13 1.52 4.27
N ALA A 265 -5.79 1.10 5.34
CA ALA A 265 -5.89 -0.31 5.70
C ALA A 265 -7.25 -0.62 6.33
N LEU A 266 -7.75 -1.84 6.09
CA LEU A 266 -8.96 -2.33 6.74
C LEU A 266 -8.63 -2.81 8.15
N GLY A 267 -9.44 -2.37 9.11
CA GLY A 267 -9.42 -2.83 10.49
C GLY A 267 -10.53 -3.84 10.78
N PRO A 268 -10.55 -4.36 12.03
CA PRO A 268 -11.62 -5.23 12.48
C PRO A 268 -13.01 -4.57 12.42
N GLY A 269 -14.06 -5.38 12.22
CA GLY A 269 -15.45 -4.92 12.24
C GLY A 269 -15.84 -3.99 11.10
N GLY A 270 -15.09 -3.97 9.98
CA GLY A 270 -15.36 -3.12 8.84
C GLY A 270 -14.86 -1.67 9.02
N SER A 271 -14.02 -1.43 10.01
CA SER A 271 -13.37 -0.13 10.19
C SER A 271 -12.27 0.10 9.15
N VAL A 272 -11.92 1.36 8.94
CA VAL A 272 -10.89 1.78 7.99
C VAL A 272 -9.91 2.72 8.68
N TRP A 273 -8.63 2.52 8.45
CA TRP A 273 -7.56 3.37 8.97
C TRP A 273 -6.85 4.10 7.84
N VAL A 274 -6.64 5.39 8.01
CA VAL A 274 -6.08 6.27 6.99
C VAL A 274 -4.94 7.09 7.60
N ALA A 275 -3.78 7.08 6.95
CA ALA A 275 -2.67 7.97 7.32
C ALA A 275 -2.90 9.35 6.71
N LEU A 276 -2.91 10.38 7.55
CA LEU A 276 -2.96 11.78 7.14
C LEU A 276 -1.58 12.40 7.34
N GLU A 277 -0.97 12.94 6.28
CA GLU A 277 0.43 13.42 6.31
C GLU A 277 0.64 14.55 7.32
N THR A 278 -0.41 15.29 7.63
CA THR A 278 -0.41 16.34 8.68
C THR A 278 -0.10 15.83 10.07
N GLY A 279 -0.26 14.51 10.33
CA GLY A 279 0.21 13.90 11.58
C GLY A 279 -0.78 13.08 12.34
N SER A 280 -1.86 12.65 11.73
CA SER A 280 -2.82 11.75 12.39
C SER A 280 -3.06 10.45 11.65
N LEU A 281 -3.48 9.43 12.39
CA LEU A 281 -4.18 8.26 11.89
C LEU A 281 -5.68 8.47 12.10
N ALA A 282 -6.45 8.57 11.01
CA ALA A 282 -7.90 8.60 11.08
C ALA A 282 -8.45 7.18 11.13
N HIS A 283 -9.32 6.92 12.10
CA HIS A 283 -10.06 5.66 12.29
C HIS A 283 -11.53 5.91 11.96
N LEU A 284 -12.00 5.28 10.91
CA LEU A 284 -13.37 5.35 10.45
C LEU A 284 -14.11 4.10 10.89
N THR A 285 -15.17 4.25 11.69
CA THR A 285 -15.98 3.13 12.19
C THR A 285 -17.41 3.22 11.64
N PRO A 286 -18.05 2.08 11.32
CA PRO A 286 -19.44 2.02 10.87
C PRO A 286 -20.44 2.67 11.81
#